data_def74307d32f6de10c22ea0091f5ce0d
#
_entry.id   def74307d32f6de10c22ea0091f5ce0d
#
_cell.length_a   1.000
_cell.length_b   1.000
_cell.length_c   1.000
_cell.angle_alpha   90.00
_cell.angle_beta   90.00
_cell.angle_gamma   90.00
#
_symmetry.space_group_name_H-M   'P 1'
#
loop_
_entity.id
_entity.type
_entity.pdbx_description
1 polymer ?
#
loop_
_entity_poly.entity_id
_entity_poly.type
_entity_poly.pdbx_seq_one_letter_code
_entity_poly.pdbx_strand_id
1 'polypeptide(L)'
;MAKEQKHPADFFLHLKNLPTVWCPGCGIGIVVNTFIQTVSKMEIKKENILILSSGISCTGKISDHLNFKSIEIEDPFKAAAELKKINPQFRLIVFFNDADLIVNGIDSLLKSCHSGTEVLAVYINSFVCNILFFHKKFMHFNFRKQDSHIEPQAVFNLPNLMKECGASYIARWTPLHCRRLSYSLGETLLKTGFSFIEVLSPCLMYYASIGYEGKTIDRMGYYLKNAKIENDYPTENLQTEDIEHIIIGKFLDKKQ
;
A
#
# COMPACT_ATOMS: atom_id res chain seq x y z
N MET A 1 12.07 35.87 -21.26
CA MET A 1 12.20 34.82 -20.24
C MET A 1 10.87 34.05 -20.24
N ALA A 2 10.83 32.85 -20.81
CA ALA A 2 9.64 31.98 -20.75
C ALA A 2 9.40 31.66 -19.26
N LYS A 3 8.17 31.91 -18.77
CA LYS A 3 7.76 31.45 -17.44
C LYS A 3 7.86 29.92 -17.47
N GLU A 4 8.76 29.35 -16.71
CA GLU A 4 8.81 27.91 -16.47
C GLU A 4 7.42 27.47 -15.99
N GLN A 5 6.71 26.75 -16.84
CA GLN A 5 5.39 26.25 -16.53
C GLN A 5 5.57 25.07 -15.56
N LYS A 6 5.45 25.34 -14.25
CA LYS A 6 5.57 24.29 -13.22
C LYS A 6 4.48 23.24 -13.42
N HIS A 7 4.86 21.99 -13.39
CA HIS A 7 3.90 20.88 -13.43
C HIS A 7 3.04 20.90 -12.16
N PRO A 8 1.71 20.67 -12.24
CA PRO A 8 0.84 20.69 -11.05
C PRO A 8 1.30 19.78 -9.91
N ALA A 9 1.94 18.65 -10.23
CA ALA A 9 2.50 17.73 -9.24
C ALA A 9 3.69 18.32 -8.47
N ASP A 10 4.40 19.33 -9.01
CA ASP A 10 5.60 19.92 -8.38
C ASP A 10 5.26 20.52 -7.01
N PHE A 11 4.03 20.97 -6.82
CA PHE A 11 3.54 21.49 -5.55
C PHE A 11 3.50 20.42 -4.44
N PHE A 12 3.34 19.16 -4.82
CA PHE A 12 3.20 18.02 -3.91
C PHE A 12 4.49 17.20 -3.78
N LEU A 13 5.58 17.60 -4.47
CA LEU A 13 6.84 16.86 -4.50
C LEU A 13 7.99 17.67 -3.91
N HIS A 14 8.89 16.98 -3.25
CA HIS A 14 10.22 17.50 -2.93
C HIS A 14 11.15 17.30 -4.13
N LEU A 15 11.13 18.25 -5.09
CA LEU A 15 11.87 18.14 -6.36
C LEU A 15 13.36 17.88 -6.19
N LYS A 16 13.97 18.38 -5.11
CA LYS A 16 15.38 18.15 -4.78
C LYS A 16 15.71 16.69 -4.45
N ASN A 17 14.68 15.88 -4.13
CA ASN A 17 14.84 14.48 -3.79
C ASN A 17 14.57 13.56 -5.01
N LEU A 18 14.47 14.12 -6.20
CA LEU A 18 14.38 13.35 -7.44
C LEU A 18 15.79 13.07 -8.00
N PRO A 19 16.01 11.92 -8.66
CA PRO A 19 15.04 10.85 -8.92
C PRO A 19 14.64 10.08 -7.66
N THR A 20 13.49 9.41 -7.71
CA THR A 20 13.01 8.60 -6.59
C THR A 20 13.91 7.40 -6.32
N VAL A 21 13.92 6.91 -5.08
CA VAL A 21 14.73 5.74 -4.67
C VAL A 21 14.13 4.40 -5.11
N TRP A 22 12.89 4.40 -5.64
CA TRP A 22 12.23 3.18 -6.05
C TRP A 22 12.78 2.64 -7.36
N CYS A 23 12.73 1.32 -7.51
CA CYS A 23 13.15 0.66 -8.73
C CYS A 23 12.35 1.17 -9.94
N PRO A 24 12.97 1.32 -11.13
CA PRO A 24 12.23 1.66 -12.35
C PRO A 24 11.09 0.67 -12.59
N GLY A 25 9.87 1.18 -12.79
CA GLY A 25 8.67 0.35 -12.95
C GLY A 25 8.06 -0.18 -11.65
N CYS A 26 8.55 0.23 -10.48
CA CYS A 26 7.94 -0.12 -9.20
C CYS A 26 6.53 0.49 -9.07
N GLY A 27 5.56 -0.31 -8.62
CA GLY A 27 4.18 0.14 -8.43
C GLY A 27 4.02 1.25 -7.39
N ILE A 28 4.96 1.40 -6.44
CA ILE A 28 4.95 2.51 -5.46
C ILE A 28 4.90 3.86 -6.18
N GLY A 29 5.70 4.05 -7.22
CA GLY A 29 5.70 5.30 -7.97
C GLY A 29 4.34 5.63 -8.60
N ILE A 30 3.62 4.61 -9.10
CA ILE A 30 2.27 4.77 -9.66
C ILE A 30 1.27 5.10 -8.55
N VAL A 31 1.35 4.42 -7.40
CA VAL A 31 0.48 4.68 -6.23
C VAL A 31 0.66 6.11 -5.74
N VAL A 32 1.90 6.56 -5.58
CA VAL A 32 2.23 7.93 -5.15
C VAL A 32 1.71 8.97 -6.14
N ASN A 33 1.94 8.75 -7.43
CA ASN A 33 1.41 9.66 -8.46
C ASN A 33 -0.13 9.70 -8.46
N THR A 34 -0.77 8.54 -8.30
CA THR A 34 -2.24 8.45 -8.21
C THR A 34 -2.76 9.20 -6.98
N PHE A 35 -2.09 9.07 -5.84
CA PHE A 35 -2.41 9.80 -4.61
C PHE A 35 -2.30 11.32 -4.80
N ILE A 36 -1.18 11.80 -5.35
CA ILE A 36 -0.98 13.24 -5.66
C ILE A 36 -2.10 13.78 -6.55
N GLN A 37 -2.41 13.07 -7.64
CA GLN A 37 -3.47 13.48 -8.55
C GLN A 37 -4.84 13.50 -7.88
N THR A 38 -5.10 12.55 -6.98
CA THR A 38 -6.36 12.49 -6.23
C THR A 38 -6.49 13.70 -5.30
N VAL A 39 -5.49 13.97 -4.48
CA VAL A 39 -5.49 15.11 -3.55
C VAL A 39 -5.62 16.43 -4.31
N SER A 40 -4.90 16.57 -5.43
CA SER A 40 -4.97 17.78 -6.27
C SER A 40 -6.37 18.03 -6.82
N LYS A 41 -7.09 16.97 -7.26
CA LYS A 41 -8.44 17.07 -7.80
C LYS A 41 -9.49 17.35 -6.73
N MET A 42 -9.25 16.91 -5.51
CA MET A 42 -10.19 17.08 -4.38
C MET A 42 -10.06 18.43 -3.69
N GLU A 43 -9.07 19.26 -4.09
CA GLU A 43 -8.78 20.56 -3.48
C GLU A 43 -8.55 20.47 -1.96
N ILE A 44 -8.14 19.28 -1.48
CA ILE A 44 -7.79 19.09 -0.06
C ILE A 44 -6.49 19.84 0.23
N LYS A 45 -6.53 20.71 1.23
CA LYS A 45 -5.34 21.43 1.68
C LYS A 45 -4.30 20.44 2.20
N LYS A 46 -3.11 20.46 1.63
CA LYS A 46 -2.03 19.52 2.00
C LYS A 46 -1.63 19.63 3.48
N GLU A 47 -1.84 20.80 4.10
CA GLU A 47 -1.57 21.05 5.51
C GLU A 47 -2.45 20.21 6.44
N ASN A 48 -3.59 19.75 5.95
CA ASN A 48 -4.52 18.87 6.69
C ASN A 48 -4.21 17.38 6.50
N ILE A 49 -3.24 17.04 5.66
CA ILE A 49 -2.80 15.66 5.44
C ILE A 49 -1.52 15.43 6.22
N LEU A 50 -1.50 14.33 6.97
CA LEU A 50 -0.32 13.86 7.69
C LEU A 50 -0.01 12.43 7.29
N ILE A 51 1.17 12.22 6.73
CA ILE A 51 1.67 10.91 6.31
C ILE A 51 2.52 10.33 7.42
N LEU A 52 2.22 9.10 7.81
CA LEU A 52 2.98 8.33 8.79
C LEU A 52 3.66 7.15 8.09
N SER A 53 4.90 6.89 8.45
CA SER A 53 5.68 5.77 7.90
C SER A 53 6.64 5.22 8.94
N SER A 54 7.02 3.95 8.80
CA SER A 54 7.99 3.32 9.70
C SER A 54 9.46 3.61 9.32
N GLY A 55 9.69 4.12 8.11
CA GLY A 55 11.05 4.33 7.60
C GLY A 55 11.83 3.06 7.22
N ILE A 56 11.31 1.87 7.56
CA ILE A 56 12.02 0.59 7.43
C ILE A 56 12.04 0.10 5.98
N SER A 57 10.98 0.34 5.24
CA SER A 57 10.76 -0.23 3.91
C SER A 57 10.82 0.81 2.79
N CYS A 58 10.66 0.34 1.54
CA CYS A 58 10.53 1.24 0.39
C CYS A 58 9.33 2.18 0.48
N THR A 59 8.26 1.79 1.18
CA THR A 59 7.08 2.62 1.45
C THR A 59 7.38 3.72 2.45
N GLY A 60 8.29 3.49 3.40
CA GLY A 60 8.77 4.52 4.33
C GLY A 60 9.41 5.71 3.63
N LYS A 61 9.97 5.50 2.45
CA LYS A 61 10.58 6.57 1.64
C LYS A 61 9.58 7.45 0.88
N ILE A 62 8.29 7.14 0.94
CA ILE A 62 7.24 7.97 0.32
C ILE A 62 7.25 9.38 0.93
N SER A 63 7.43 9.49 2.25
CA SER A 63 7.50 10.76 2.96
C SER A 63 8.66 11.65 2.51
N ASP A 64 9.78 11.06 2.09
CA ASP A 64 10.95 11.82 1.62
C ASP A 64 10.69 12.51 0.27
N HIS A 65 9.79 11.98 -0.53
CA HIS A 65 9.47 12.50 -1.86
C HIS A 65 8.22 13.40 -1.88
N LEU A 66 7.35 13.27 -0.89
CA LEU A 66 6.10 14.01 -0.83
C LEU A 66 6.20 15.27 0.03
N ASN A 67 5.83 16.42 -0.52
CA ASN A 67 5.77 17.71 0.18
C ASN A 67 4.46 17.83 0.99
N PHE A 68 4.25 16.89 1.90
CA PHE A 68 3.19 16.89 2.90
C PHE A 68 3.82 16.93 4.29
N LYS A 69 3.02 17.20 5.32
CA LYS A 69 3.47 16.91 6.69
C LYS A 69 3.69 15.41 6.80
N SER A 70 4.82 15.00 7.37
CA SER A 70 5.16 13.60 7.54
C SER A 70 5.88 13.35 8.86
N ILE A 71 5.66 12.18 9.44
CA ILE A 71 6.34 11.70 10.64
C ILE A 71 6.82 10.28 10.34
N GLU A 72 8.13 10.07 10.46
CA GLU A 72 8.73 8.75 10.50
C GLU A 72 8.77 8.26 11.94
N ILE A 73 8.14 7.13 12.22
CA ILE A 73 8.00 6.58 13.57
C ILE A 73 7.89 5.05 13.52
N GLU A 74 8.47 4.38 14.52
CA GLU A 74 8.53 2.92 14.58
C GLU A 74 7.17 2.25 14.40
N ASP A 75 6.13 2.75 15.06
CA ASP A 75 4.77 2.23 14.97
C ASP A 75 3.77 3.30 14.48
N PRO A 76 3.58 3.41 13.16
CA PRO A 76 2.70 4.42 12.56
C PRO A 76 1.23 4.30 12.98
N PHE A 77 0.73 3.06 13.21
CA PHE A 77 -0.68 2.86 13.58
C PHE A 77 -0.97 3.25 15.02
N LYS A 78 -0.07 2.95 15.94
CA LYS A 78 -0.15 3.44 17.33
C LYS A 78 -0.10 4.96 17.36
N ALA A 79 0.84 5.55 16.63
CA ALA A 79 0.96 7.01 16.54
C ALA A 79 -0.30 7.65 15.93
N ALA A 80 -0.91 7.04 14.92
CA ALA A 80 -2.14 7.52 14.31
C ALA A 80 -3.29 7.64 15.36
N ALA A 81 -3.44 6.62 16.20
CA ALA A 81 -4.47 6.63 17.24
C ALA A 81 -4.27 7.76 18.27
N GLU A 82 -3.02 8.07 18.61
CA GLU A 82 -2.70 9.17 19.55
C GLU A 82 -2.85 10.54 18.88
N LEU A 83 -2.36 10.69 17.65
CA LEU A 83 -2.44 11.95 16.90
C LEU A 83 -3.88 12.37 16.60
N LYS A 84 -4.79 11.42 16.34
CA LYS A 84 -6.19 11.73 16.14
C LYS A 84 -6.86 12.29 17.39
N LYS A 85 -6.44 11.87 18.59
CA LYS A 85 -6.93 12.44 19.85
C LYS A 85 -6.49 13.89 20.05
N ILE A 86 -5.25 14.20 19.62
CA ILE A 86 -4.66 15.54 19.78
C ILE A 86 -5.20 16.49 18.70
N ASN A 87 -5.29 16.04 17.47
CA ASN A 87 -5.77 16.84 16.35
C ASN A 87 -6.72 16.04 15.43
N PRO A 88 -8.02 16.03 15.73
CA PRO A 88 -9.02 15.28 14.95
C PRO A 88 -9.14 15.71 13.49
N GLN A 89 -8.68 16.92 13.15
CA GLN A 89 -8.80 17.46 11.78
C GLN A 89 -7.80 16.87 10.80
N PHE A 90 -6.70 16.26 11.27
CA PHE A 90 -5.76 15.63 10.38
C PHE A 90 -6.37 14.43 9.66
N ARG A 91 -6.12 14.37 8.36
CA ARG A 91 -6.33 13.18 7.54
C ARG A 91 -5.05 12.37 7.60
N LEU A 92 -5.09 11.32 8.41
CA LEU A 92 -3.92 10.47 8.64
C LEU A 92 -3.84 9.41 7.56
N ILE A 93 -2.67 9.23 6.99
CA ILE A 93 -2.41 8.23 5.96
C ILE A 93 -1.16 7.46 6.36
N VAL A 94 -1.28 6.14 6.36
CA VAL A 94 -0.16 5.22 6.58
C VAL A 94 0.07 4.44 5.30
N PHE A 95 1.23 4.66 4.65
CA PHE A 95 1.72 3.78 3.59
C PHE A 95 2.63 2.73 4.22
N PHE A 96 2.35 1.47 3.95
CA PHE A 96 3.12 0.36 4.48
C PHE A 96 3.11 -0.84 3.53
N ASN A 97 4.03 -1.77 3.74
CA ASN A 97 4.13 -2.99 2.95
C ASN A 97 4.38 -4.21 3.85
N ASP A 98 4.66 -5.34 3.22
CA ASP A 98 4.95 -6.61 3.89
C ASP A 98 6.10 -6.50 4.90
N ALA A 99 7.18 -5.78 4.56
CA ALA A 99 8.34 -5.65 5.45
C ALA A 99 7.99 -4.89 6.73
N ASP A 100 7.14 -3.86 6.62
CA ASP A 100 6.66 -3.11 7.78
C ASP A 100 5.84 -4.00 8.71
N LEU A 101 4.96 -4.85 8.16
CA LEU A 101 4.16 -5.81 8.94
C LEU A 101 5.02 -6.86 9.66
N ILE A 102 6.10 -7.30 9.02
CA ILE A 102 7.00 -8.31 9.60
C ILE A 102 7.81 -7.72 10.75
N VAL A 103 8.31 -6.51 10.58
CA VAL A 103 9.18 -5.87 11.58
C VAL A 103 8.36 -5.31 12.75
N ASN A 104 7.27 -4.61 12.47
CA ASN A 104 6.47 -3.93 13.47
C ASN A 104 5.35 -4.81 14.05
N GLY A 105 5.07 -5.95 13.39
CA GLY A 105 3.94 -6.80 13.72
C GLY A 105 2.60 -6.25 13.22
N ILE A 106 1.56 -7.09 13.33
CA ILE A 106 0.21 -6.77 12.87
C ILE A 106 -0.66 -6.15 13.98
N ASP A 107 -0.22 -6.22 15.23
CA ASP A 107 -1.02 -5.89 16.41
C ASP A 107 -1.56 -4.46 16.40
N SER A 108 -0.70 -3.49 16.08
CA SER A 108 -1.09 -2.07 16.08
C SER A 108 -2.05 -1.74 14.94
N LEU A 109 -1.89 -2.39 13.79
CA LEU A 109 -2.82 -2.31 12.67
C LEU A 109 -4.21 -2.81 13.10
N LEU A 110 -4.28 -4.00 13.71
CA LEU A 110 -5.54 -4.59 14.19
C LEU A 110 -6.20 -3.73 15.27
N LYS A 111 -5.42 -3.26 16.25
CA LYS A 111 -5.91 -2.37 17.32
C LYS A 111 -6.45 -1.06 16.77
N SER A 112 -5.73 -0.44 15.83
CA SER A 112 -6.16 0.81 15.19
C SER A 112 -7.45 0.62 14.39
N CYS A 113 -7.59 -0.50 13.69
CA CYS A 113 -8.81 -0.86 12.97
C CYS A 113 -9.98 -1.10 13.95
N HIS A 114 -9.76 -1.94 14.99
CA HIS A 114 -10.79 -2.29 15.97
C HIS A 114 -11.31 -1.09 16.76
N SER A 115 -10.43 -0.14 17.08
CA SER A 115 -10.81 1.10 17.76
C SER A 115 -11.51 2.12 16.84
N GLY A 116 -11.64 1.82 15.55
CA GLY A 116 -12.22 2.73 14.56
C GLY A 116 -11.39 4.00 14.34
N THR A 117 -10.08 3.95 14.58
CA THR A 117 -9.20 5.10 14.35
C THR A 117 -9.37 5.61 12.93
N GLU A 118 -9.66 6.90 12.79
CA GLU A 118 -9.85 7.53 11.49
C GLU A 118 -8.51 7.72 10.77
N VAL A 119 -8.11 6.68 10.06
CA VAL A 119 -6.87 6.59 9.29
C VAL A 119 -7.09 5.85 7.98
N LEU A 120 -6.43 6.30 6.92
CA LEU A 120 -6.31 5.59 5.65
C LEU A 120 -5.04 4.74 5.67
N ALA A 121 -5.20 3.44 5.76
CA ALA A 121 -4.13 2.45 5.64
C ALA A 121 -4.00 2.00 4.18
N VAL A 122 -2.90 2.36 3.53
CA VAL A 122 -2.59 1.95 2.15
C VAL A 122 -1.51 0.88 2.21
N TYR A 123 -1.93 -0.38 2.07
CA TYR A 123 -1.06 -1.53 2.08
C TYR A 123 -0.57 -1.83 0.66
N ILE A 124 0.72 -1.73 0.44
CA ILE A 124 1.36 -2.12 -0.82
C ILE A 124 1.84 -3.56 -0.68
N ASN A 125 0.99 -4.49 -1.09
CA ASN A 125 1.29 -5.91 -1.08
C ASN A 125 2.32 -6.22 -2.16
N SER A 126 3.56 -6.37 -1.73
CA SER A 126 4.69 -6.63 -2.61
C SER A 126 5.01 -8.12 -2.75
N PHE A 127 4.25 -8.97 -2.06
CA PHE A 127 4.46 -10.42 -1.95
C PHE A 127 5.82 -10.80 -1.35
N VAL A 128 6.46 -9.86 -0.66
CA VAL A 128 7.78 -10.04 -0.02
C VAL A 128 7.65 -10.76 1.32
N CYS A 129 6.48 -10.76 1.96
CA CYS A 129 6.22 -11.53 3.17
C CYS A 129 6.63 -12.99 3.00
N ASN A 130 6.30 -13.55 1.85
CA ASN A 130 6.74 -14.90 1.49
C ASN A 130 8.26 -15.06 1.60
N ILE A 131 9.02 -14.01 1.26
CA ILE A 131 10.49 -14.07 1.26
C ILE A 131 11.07 -14.01 2.65
N LEU A 132 10.59 -13.10 3.50
CA LEU A 132 11.19 -12.87 4.80
C LEU A 132 10.89 -14.04 5.76
N PHE A 133 9.73 -14.69 5.63
CA PHE A 133 9.49 -15.99 6.25
C PHE A 133 10.44 -17.05 5.73
N PHE A 134 10.75 -17.04 4.44
CA PHE A 134 11.75 -17.92 3.85
C PHE A 134 13.17 -17.54 4.27
N HIS A 135 13.52 -16.25 4.34
CA HIS A 135 14.88 -15.84 4.69
C HIS A 135 15.32 -16.30 6.09
N LYS A 136 14.43 -16.33 7.09
CA LYS A 136 14.73 -16.94 8.40
C LYS A 136 14.99 -18.45 8.32
N LYS A 137 14.36 -19.15 7.40
CA LYS A 137 14.62 -20.56 7.10
C LYS A 137 15.83 -20.75 6.19
N PHE A 138 16.16 -19.75 5.34
CA PHE A 138 17.19 -19.80 4.32
C PHE A 138 18.57 -19.33 4.76
N MET A 139 18.70 -18.60 5.85
CA MET A 139 20.04 -18.27 6.40
C MET A 139 20.83 -19.52 6.82
N HIS A 140 20.19 -20.70 6.82
CA HIS A 140 20.80 -21.99 7.10
C HIS A 140 20.82 -22.98 5.93
N PHE A 141 20.34 -22.59 4.73
CA PHE A 141 20.31 -23.49 3.57
C PHE A 141 20.99 -22.88 2.33
N ASN A 142 22.01 -23.58 1.83
CA ASN A 142 22.58 -23.34 0.50
C ASN A 142 21.53 -23.66 -0.57
N PHE A 143 21.13 -22.65 -1.32
CA PHE A 143 20.24 -22.80 -2.48
C PHE A 143 20.84 -23.76 -3.49
N ARG A 144 20.33 -24.98 -3.58
CA ARG A 144 20.41 -25.78 -4.80
C ARG A 144 19.13 -25.55 -5.60
N LYS A 145 19.29 -25.26 -6.88
CA LYS A 145 18.29 -24.93 -7.91
C LYS A 145 17.11 -25.92 -8.05
N GLN A 146 16.91 -26.88 -7.16
CA GLN A 146 16.05 -28.04 -7.39
C GLN A 146 14.80 -28.16 -6.49
N ASP A 147 14.62 -27.29 -5.50
CA ASP A 147 13.44 -27.37 -4.62
C ASP A 147 12.39 -26.31 -4.99
N SER A 148 11.85 -26.45 -6.21
CA SER A 148 10.79 -25.60 -6.75
C SER A 148 9.39 -25.89 -6.19
N HIS A 149 9.25 -26.71 -5.17
CA HIS A 149 7.99 -27.10 -4.54
C HIS A 149 7.86 -26.59 -3.08
N ILE A 150 8.41 -25.44 -2.78
CA ILE A 150 8.09 -24.80 -1.50
C ILE A 150 6.80 -24.02 -1.72
N GLU A 151 5.69 -24.61 -1.27
CA GLU A 151 4.40 -23.91 -1.22
C GLU A 151 4.55 -22.64 -0.37
N PRO A 152 4.15 -21.48 -0.88
CA PRO A 152 4.12 -20.26 -0.09
C PRO A 152 3.18 -20.49 1.09
N GLN A 153 3.68 -20.40 2.31
CA GLN A 153 2.80 -20.46 3.48
C GLN A 153 1.86 -19.25 3.46
N ALA A 154 0.59 -19.53 3.77
CA ALA A 154 -0.52 -18.60 3.66
C ALA A 154 -0.18 -17.16 4.08
N VAL A 155 -0.23 -16.27 3.13
CA VAL A 155 -0.20 -14.83 3.37
C VAL A 155 -1.51 -14.45 4.06
N PHE A 156 -1.45 -13.57 5.05
CA PHE A 156 -2.64 -13.08 5.71
C PHE A 156 -3.61 -12.45 4.70
N ASN A 157 -4.85 -12.89 4.71
CA ASN A 157 -5.93 -12.20 4.01
C ASN A 157 -6.27 -10.92 4.78
N LEU A 158 -5.45 -9.88 4.59
CA LEU A 158 -5.62 -8.60 5.31
C LEU A 158 -6.97 -7.95 5.04
N PRO A 159 -7.52 -7.92 3.81
CA PRO A 159 -8.87 -7.40 3.59
C PRO A 159 -9.91 -8.05 4.51
N ASN A 160 -9.88 -9.37 4.67
CA ASN A 160 -10.82 -10.06 5.56
C ASN A 160 -10.54 -9.75 7.03
N LEU A 161 -9.29 -9.74 7.46
CA LEU A 161 -8.94 -9.37 8.83
C LEU A 161 -9.40 -7.94 9.16
N MET A 162 -9.24 -6.99 8.24
CA MET A 162 -9.71 -5.61 8.46
C MET A 162 -11.23 -5.53 8.52
N LYS A 163 -11.97 -6.34 7.73
CA LYS A 163 -13.43 -6.45 7.81
C LYS A 163 -13.87 -6.91 9.18
N GLU A 164 -13.29 -8.01 9.67
CA GLU A 164 -13.61 -8.59 10.96
C GLU A 164 -13.21 -7.65 12.13
N CYS A 165 -12.15 -6.87 11.98
CA CYS A 165 -11.75 -5.85 12.95
C CYS A 165 -12.61 -4.59 12.91
N GLY A 166 -13.53 -4.43 11.96
CA GLY A 166 -14.49 -3.34 11.96
C GLY A 166 -14.20 -2.19 11.00
N ALA A 167 -13.29 -2.36 10.04
CA ALA A 167 -13.02 -1.34 9.02
C ALA A 167 -14.31 -0.76 8.40
N SER A 168 -14.30 0.51 8.07
CA SER A 168 -15.41 1.21 7.42
C SER A 168 -15.35 1.16 5.90
N TYR A 169 -14.15 0.93 5.36
CA TYR A 169 -13.91 0.86 3.93
C TYR A 169 -12.82 -0.17 3.61
N ILE A 170 -13.03 -1.01 2.60
CA ILE A 170 -12.05 -1.97 2.13
C ILE A 170 -12.08 -2.04 0.61
N ALA A 171 -10.91 -1.88 -0.01
CA ALA A 171 -10.74 -2.07 -1.44
C ALA A 171 -9.40 -2.75 -1.76
N ARG A 172 -9.34 -3.42 -2.92
CA ARG A 172 -8.12 -4.00 -3.47
C ARG A 172 -7.97 -3.60 -4.93
N TRP A 173 -6.81 -3.11 -5.30
CA TRP A 173 -6.50 -2.71 -6.67
C TRP A 173 -5.11 -3.18 -7.08
N THR A 174 -4.78 -3.08 -8.36
CA THR A 174 -3.38 -3.12 -8.81
C THR A 174 -2.92 -1.70 -9.16
N PRO A 175 -1.62 -1.41 -9.23
CA PRO A 175 -1.13 -0.09 -9.62
C PRO A 175 -1.65 0.37 -10.99
N LEU A 176 -1.88 -0.58 -11.92
CA LEU A 176 -2.37 -0.26 -13.27
C LEU A 176 -3.87 0.06 -13.31
N HIS A 177 -4.63 -0.21 -12.25
CA HIS A 177 -6.01 0.25 -12.09
C HIS A 177 -6.06 1.64 -11.44
N CYS A 178 -5.14 2.54 -11.83
CA CYS A 178 -4.93 3.85 -11.21
C CYS A 178 -6.20 4.71 -11.11
N ARG A 179 -7.10 4.64 -12.11
CA ARG A 179 -8.38 5.35 -12.07
C ARG A 179 -9.27 4.86 -10.92
N ARG A 180 -9.38 3.55 -10.73
CA ARG A 180 -10.16 2.94 -9.64
C ARG A 180 -9.53 3.20 -8.29
N LEU A 181 -8.21 3.06 -8.20
CA LEU A 181 -7.44 3.41 -7.02
C LEU A 181 -7.64 4.89 -6.63
N SER A 182 -7.63 5.81 -7.61
CA SER A 182 -7.88 7.24 -7.37
C SER A 182 -9.28 7.49 -6.77
N TYR A 183 -10.32 6.80 -7.26
CA TYR A 183 -11.65 6.90 -6.67
C TYR A 183 -11.67 6.41 -5.22
N SER A 184 -11.09 5.24 -4.95
CA SER A 184 -11.02 4.69 -3.60
C SER A 184 -10.23 5.58 -2.64
N LEU A 185 -9.09 6.13 -3.08
CA LEU A 185 -8.34 7.11 -2.30
C LEU A 185 -9.17 8.36 -2.00
N GLY A 186 -9.93 8.86 -2.99
CA GLY A 186 -10.81 10.02 -2.81
C GLY A 186 -11.93 9.76 -1.81
N GLU A 187 -12.62 8.64 -1.92
CA GLU A 187 -13.68 8.24 -0.99
C GLU A 187 -13.13 8.13 0.45
N THR A 188 -11.98 7.49 0.62
CA THR A 188 -11.40 7.24 1.95
C THR A 188 -10.82 8.50 2.60
N LEU A 189 -10.33 9.46 1.83
CA LEU A 189 -9.88 10.75 2.37
C LEU A 189 -11.01 11.58 2.98
N LEU A 190 -12.27 11.30 2.66
CA LEU A 190 -13.44 11.97 3.20
C LEU A 190 -14.18 11.13 4.25
N LYS A 191 -13.79 9.87 4.42
CA LYS A 191 -14.50 8.90 5.23
C LYS A 191 -14.07 8.94 6.70
N THR A 192 -15.01 8.72 7.60
CA THR A 192 -14.72 8.48 9.03
C THR A 192 -14.41 7.01 9.28
N GLY A 193 -13.70 6.75 10.35
CA GLY A 193 -13.30 5.42 10.76
C GLY A 193 -12.11 4.88 9.97
N PHE A 194 -11.77 3.62 10.23
CA PHE A 194 -10.61 2.97 9.63
C PHE A 194 -10.89 2.57 8.18
N SER A 195 -10.05 3.02 7.26
CA SER A 195 -10.13 2.68 5.85
C SER A 195 -8.90 1.88 5.40
N PHE A 196 -9.09 0.82 4.65
CA PHE A 196 -8.03 -0.05 4.18
C PHE A 196 -8.06 -0.20 2.66
N ILE A 197 -6.95 0.11 2.02
CA ILE A 197 -6.76 -0.12 0.58
C ILE A 197 -5.54 -0.99 0.38
N GLU A 198 -5.72 -2.16 -0.20
CA GLU A 198 -4.64 -3.03 -0.63
C GLU A 198 -4.31 -2.76 -2.09
N VAL A 199 -3.01 -2.63 -2.39
CA VAL A 199 -2.51 -2.49 -3.76
C VAL A 199 -1.57 -3.66 -4.06
N LEU A 200 -2.01 -4.57 -4.92
CA LEU A 200 -1.22 -5.72 -5.36
C LEU A 200 -0.09 -5.27 -6.29
N SER A 201 1.10 -5.13 -5.76
CA SER A 201 2.26 -4.56 -6.45
C SER A 201 3.51 -5.44 -6.24
N PRO A 202 3.68 -6.49 -7.05
CA PRO A 202 4.81 -7.42 -6.89
C PRO A 202 6.16 -6.70 -6.86
N CYS A 203 7.02 -7.10 -5.92
CA CYS A 203 8.36 -6.53 -5.80
C CYS A 203 9.29 -7.07 -6.89
N LEU A 204 9.85 -6.17 -7.69
CA LEU A 204 10.72 -6.50 -8.82
C LEU A 204 12.04 -7.12 -8.39
N MET A 205 12.63 -6.59 -7.32
CA MET A 205 13.87 -7.10 -6.74
C MET A 205 13.69 -8.52 -6.23
N TYR A 206 12.50 -8.82 -5.71
CA TYR A 206 12.18 -10.17 -5.28
C TYR A 206 12.17 -11.16 -6.44
N TYR A 207 11.37 -10.86 -7.47
CA TYR A 207 11.28 -11.76 -8.60
C TYR A 207 12.64 -11.97 -9.29
N ALA A 208 13.48 -10.94 -9.34
CA ALA A 208 14.84 -11.05 -9.81
C ALA A 208 15.69 -11.98 -8.92
N SER A 209 15.52 -11.90 -7.58
CA SER A 209 16.31 -12.73 -6.64
C SER A 209 15.98 -14.22 -6.70
N ILE A 210 14.75 -14.57 -7.12
CA ILE A 210 14.33 -15.98 -7.32
C ILE A 210 14.55 -16.48 -8.75
N GLY A 211 15.30 -15.71 -9.57
CA GLY A 211 15.67 -16.12 -10.92
C GLY A 211 14.57 -15.93 -11.97
N TYR A 212 13.59 -15.06 -11.72
CA TYR A 212 12.63 -14.69 -12.75
C TYR A 212 13.28 -13.80 -13.81
N GLU A 213 13.42 -14.32 -15.03
CA GLU A 213 14.09 -13.63 -16.16
C GLU A 213 13.15 -12.69 -16.95
N GLY A 214 11.88 -12.60 -16.60
CA GLY A 214 10.91 -11.74 -17.28
C GLY A 214 11.09 -10.26 -16.95
N LYS A 215 10.61 -9.40 -17.84
CA LYS A 215 10.61 -7.95 -17.60
C LYS A 215 9.57 -7.60 -16.53
N THR A 216 9.88 -6.60 -15.74
CA THR A 216 8.98 -6.00 -14.76
C THR A 216 7.58 -5.70 -15.28
N ILE A 217 7.55 -5.09 -16.47
CA ILE A 217 6.29 -4.71 -17.12
C ILE A 217 5.41 -5.93 -17.42
N ASP A 218 6.00 -7.07 -17.71
CA ASP A 218 5.28 -8.31 -18.00
C ASP A 218 4.55 -8.81 -16.75
N ARG A 219 5.17 -8.66 -15.57
CA ARG A 219 4.58 -9.04 -14.29
C ARG A 219 3.40 -8.13 -13.92
N MET A 220 3.57 -6.82 -14.06
CA MET A 220 2.46 -5.89 -13.84
C MET A 220 1.34 -6.10 -14.87
N GLY A 221 1.69 -6.35 -16.13
CA GLY A 221 0.76 -6.70 -17.19
C GLY A 221 -0.01 -7.98 -16.90
N TYR A 222 0.64 -8.97 -16.29
CA TYR A 222 0.01 -10.20 -15.83
C TYR A 222 -1.11 -9.92 -14.81
N TYR A 223 -0.82 -9.12 -13.77
CA TYR A 223 -1.84 -8.75 -12.78
C TYR A 223 -2.99 -7.94 -13.39
N LEU A 224 -2.70 -7.07 -14.35
CA LEU A 224 -3.75 -6.34 -15.06
C LEU A 224 -4.65 -7.30 -15.88
N LYS A 225 -4.04 -8.23 -16.62
CA LYS A 225 -4.75 -9.15 -17.52
C LYS A 225 -5.62 -10.15 -16.77
N ASN A 226 -5.15 -10.63 -15.61
CA ASN A 226 -5.82 -11.68 -14.85
C ASN A 226 -6.68 -11.11 -13.69
N ALA A 227 -6.71 -9.79 -13.53
CA ALA A 227 -7.56 -9.16 -12.53
C ALA A 227 -9.00 -9.04 -13.01
N LYS A 228 -9.94 -9.53 -12.20
CA LYS A 228 -11.36 -9.37 -12.41
C LYS A 228 -11.93 -8.39 -11.38
N ILE A 229 -12.66 -7.38 -11.84
CA ILE A 229 -13.29 -6.39 -10.95
C ILE A 229 -14.61 -6.96 -10.47
N GLU A 230 -14.69 -7.25 -9.17
CA GLU A 230 -15.92 -7.66 -8.49
C GLU A 230 -16.08 -6.84 -7.21
N ASN A 231 -17.02 -5.89 -7.23
CA ASN A 231 -17.36 -5.15 -6.02
C ASN A 231 -18.20 -6.03 -5.09
N ASP A 232 -18.15 -5.72 -3.79
CA ASP A 232 -18.90 -6.43 -2.74
C ASP A 232 -18.59 -7.94 -2.67
N TYR A 233 -17.47 -8.38 -3.29
CA TYR A 233 -17.03 -9.77 -3.22
C TYR A 233 -16.72 -10.15 -1.77
N PRO A 234 -17.13 -11.37 -1.31
CA PRO A 234 -16.87 -11.82 0.05
C PRO A 234 -15.37 -11.83 0.36
N THR A 235 -14.95 -11.03 1.34
CA THR A 235 -13.52 -10.87 1.66
C THR A 235 -12.87 -12.15 2.16
N GLU A 236 -13.62 -13.03 2.80
CA GLU A 236 -13.20 -14.36 3.26
C GLU A 236 -12.75 -15.27 2.11
N ASN A 237 -13.27 -15.05 0.91
CA ASN A 237 -12.94 -15.83 -0.29
C ASN A 237 -11.82 -15.20 -1.13
N LEU A 238 -11.27 -14.06 -0.69
CA LEU A 238 -10.15 -13.44 -1.37
C LEU A 238 -8.89 -14.27 -1.20
N GLN A 239 -8.45 -14.86 -2.29
CA GLN A 239 -7.20 -15.59 -2.32
C GLN A 239 -6.03 -14.63 -2.46
N THR A 240 -4.95 -14.93 -1.77
CA THR A 240 -3.70 -14.17 -1.81
C THR A 240 -2.69 -14.81 -2.77
N GLU A 241 -2.94 -16.05 -3.16
CA GLU A 241 -2.00 -16.91 -3.88
C GLU A 241 -2.47 -17.36 -5.26
N ASP A 242 -3.79 -17.31 -5.54
CA ASP A 242 -4.31 -17.71 -6.85
C ASP A 242 -3.99 -16.63 -7.89
N ILE A 243 -2.98 -16.94 -8.67
CA ILE A 243 -2.46 -16.05 -9.71
C ILE A 243 -3.39 -16.04 -10.93
N GLU A 244 -4.27 -17.03 -11.09
CA GLU A 244 -5.13 -17.13 -12.27
C GLU A 244 -6.45 -16.34 -12.15
N HIS A 245 -6.91 -16.07 -10.92
CA HIS A 245 -8.17 -15.37 -10.67
C HIS A 245 -8.00 -14.29 -9.59
N ILE A 246 -7.39 -13.18 -9.98
CA ILE A 246 -7.16 -12.08 -9.05
C ILE A 246 -8.42 -11.24 -8.94
N ILE A 247 -9.14 -11.37 -7.83
CA ILE A 247 -10.30 -10.51 -7.54
C ILE A 247 -9.84 -9.17 -6.99
N ILE A 248 -10.25 -8.10 -7.64
CA ILE A 248 -10.06 -6.71 -7.22
C ILE A 248 -11.39 -5.99 -7.19
N GLY A 249 -11.50 -4.95 -6.40
CA GLY A 249 -12.75 -4.18 -6.27
C GLY A 249 -12.85 -3.42 -4.97
N LYS A 250 -14.00 -2.79 -4.78
CA LYS A 250 -14.43 -2.23 -3.51
C LYS A 250 -15.29 -3.28 -2.80
N PHE A 251 -14.81 -3.80 -1.68
CA PHE A 251 -15.44 -4.92 -0.99
C PHE A 251 -16.30 -4.50 0.20
N LEU A 252 -16.01 -3.34 0.76
CA LEU A 252 -16.78 -2.79 1.88
C LEU A 252 -16.82 -1.26 1.78
N ASP A 253 -18.00 -0.70 1.98
CA ASP A 253 -18.22 0.74 2.07
C ASP A 253 -19.40 1.00 3.01
N LYS A 254 -19.13 1.07 4.32
CA LYS A 254 -20.18 1.39 5.32
C LYS A 254 -20.65 2.82 5.10
N LYS A 255 -21.93 2.99 4.89
CA LYS A 255 -22.54 4.33 4.86
C LYS A 255 -22.34 5.00 6.23
N GLN A 256 -21.98 6.27 6.20
CA GLN A 256 -21.90 7.12 7.40
C GLN A 256 -23.29 7.49 7.88
#